data_9dd95b14b0ef5696cf53135a27169033
#
_entry.id   9dd95b14b0ef5696cf53135a27169033
#
_cell.length_a   1.000
_cell.length_b   1.000
_cell.length_c   1.000
_cell.angle_alpha   90.00
_cell.angle_beta   90.00
_cell.angle_gamma   90.00
#
_symmetry.space_group_name_H-M   'P 1'
#
loop_
_entity.id
_entity.type
_entity.pdbx_description
1 polymer ?
#
loop_
_entity_poly.entity_id
_entity_poly.type
_entity_poly.pdbx_seq_one_letter_code
_entity_poly.pdbx_strand_id
1 'polypeptide(L)'
;MLTKLVDYDYYNKTYEGSSIPESSFNQMTIEASAYVNKYTFNRIDSSILNDNIKNCTCEIIELLYSQKIKKNKIENDKIVASETVGPHSKSYVNNTSMIEKNILSDTELDNKCYKICYRYLASTGLMYRGR
;
A
#
# COMPACT_ATOMS: atom_id res chain seq x y z
N MET A 1 2.99 20.84 2.97
CA MET A 1 2.76 19.38 2.90
C MET A 1 3.38 18.82 1.62
N LEU A 2 4.04 17.69 1.76
CA LEU A 2 4.66 17.01 0.62
C LEU A 2 3.69 15.96 0.05
N THR A 3 3.55 15.94 -1.27
CA THR A 3 2.70 14.95 -1.94
C THR A 3 3.43 13.64 -2.18
N LYS A 4 4.76 13.68 -2.23
CA LYS A 4 5.59 12.50 -2.37
C LYS A 4 6.65 12.53 -1.28
N LEU A 5 6.63 11.54 -0.40
CA LEU A 5 7.55 11.47 0.73
C LEU A 5 8.82 10.68 0.42
N VAL A 6 8.82 9.93 -0.68
CA VAL A 6 9.96 9.10 -1.08
C VAL A 6 10.00 8.99 -2.60
N ASP A 7 11.20 8.79 -3.16
CA ASP A 7 11.34 8.57 -4.60
C ASP A 7 11.78 7.13 -4.89
N TYR A 8 11.79 6.78 -6.18
CA TYR A 8 12.15 5.43 -6.60
C TYR A 8 13.61 5.11 -6.31
N ASP A 9 14.50 6.09 -6.43
CA ASP A 9 15.91 5.86 -6.12
C ASP A 9 16.10 5.43 -4.67
N TYR A 10 15.42 6.08 -3.73
CA TYR A 10 15.47 5.70 -2.33
C TYR A 10 14.93 4.29 -2.14
N TYR A 11 13.79 3.98 -2.73
CA TYR A 11 13.16 2.68 -2.64
C TYR A 11 14.09 1.57 -3.15
N ASN A 12 14.69 1.80 -4.31
CA ASN A 12 15.53 0.81 -4.97
C ASN A 12 16.90 0.64 -4.30
N LYS A 13 17.52 1.75 -3.88
CA LYS A 13 18.91 1.74 -3.39
C LYS A 13 19.02 1.68 -1.88
N THR A 14 18.23 2.45 -1.15
CA THR A 14 18.34 2.53 0.31
C THR A 14 17.40 1.56 1.01
N TYR A 15 16.14 1.53 0.60
CA TYR A 15 15.18 0.57 1.13
C TYR A 15 15.44 -0.84 0.59
N GLU A 16 16.12 -0.92 -0.58
CA GLU A 16 16.46 -2.17 -1.27
C GLU A 16 15.23 -2.94 -1.73
N GLY A 17 14.18 -2.23 -2.10
CA GLY A 17 12.98 -2.84 -2.64
C GLY A 17 13.14 -3.20 -4.11
N SER A 18 12.52 -4.29 -4.53
CA SER A 18 12.59 -4.75 -5.90
C SER A 18 11.23 -5.21 -6.45
N SER A 19 10.19 -5.15 -5.62
CA SER A 19 8.89 -5.70 -5.98
C SER A 19 8.10 -4.82 -6.94
N ILE A 20 8.39 -3.52 -6.98
CA ILE A 20 7.56 -2.55 -7.67
C ILE A 20 8.35 -1.91 -8.81
N PRO A 21 7.84 -1.99 -10.07
CA PRO A 21 8.50 -1.29 -11.17
C PRO A 21 8.33 0.22 -11.05
N GLU A 22 9.28 0.95 -11.60
CA GLU A 22 9.28 2.41 -11.54
C GLU A 22 8.00 3.02 -12.12
N SER A 23 7.46 2.41 -13.16
CA SER A 23 6.24 2.90 -13.80
C SER A 23 5.03 2.91 -12.86
N SER A 24 4.97 1.96 -11.92
CA SER A 24 3.89 1.91 -10.94
C SER A 24 4.22 2.67 -9.66
N PHE A 25 5.51 2.84 -9.37
CA PHE A 25 5.96 3.42 -8.11
C PHE A 25 5.45 4.84 -7.91
N ASN A 26 5.52 5.67 -8.94
CA ASN A 26 5.13 7.07 -8.82
C ASN A 26 3.68 7.25 -8.36
N GLN A 27 2.77 6.44 -8.89
CA GLN A 27 1.38 6.48 -8.48
C GLN A 27 1.20 5.96 -7.06
N MET A 28 1.86 4.86 -6.74
CA MET A 28 1.78 4.26 -5.42
C MET A 28 2.34 5.17 -4.34
N THR A 29 3.42 5.90 -4.65
CA THR A 29 4.03 6.81 -3.68
C THR A 29 3.10 7.98 -3.33
N ILE A 30 2.31 8.45 -4.28
CA ILE A 30 1.34 9.50 -4.00
C ILE A 30 0.27 8.98 -3.03
N GLU A 31 -0.26 7.79 -3.29
CA GLU A 31 -1.25 7.18 -2.42
C GLU A 31 -0.71 6.91 -1.02
N ALA A 32 0.48 6.32 -0.94
CA ALA A 32 1.10 6.02 0.36
C ALA A 32 1.40 7.29 1.14
N SER A 33 1.88 8.32 0.45
CA SER A 33 2.17 9.61 1.10
C SER A 33 0.90 10.23 1.65
N ALA A 34 -0.23 10.06 0.97
CA ALA A 34 -1.52 10.54 1.47
C ALA A 34 -1.89 9.86 2.80
N TYR A 35 -1.66 8.56 2.93
CA TYR A 35 -1.88 7.86 4.20
C TYR A 35 -0.98 8.41 5.31
N VAL A 36 0.31 8.56 5.03
CA VAL A 36 1.25 9.05 6.03
C VAL A 36 0.88 10.48 6.45
N ASN A 37 0.56 11.33 5.49
CA ASN A 37 0.14 12.71 5.78
C ASN A 37 -1.13 12.74 6.63
N LYS A 38 -2.06 11.85 6.35
CA LYS A 38 -3.30 11.74 7.13
C LYS A 38 -3.02 11.44 8.60
N TYR A 39 -2.15 10.46 8.87
CA TYR A 39 -1.85 10.05 10.23
C TYR A 39 -0.93 11.00 10.97
N THR A 40 -0.20 11.84 10.26
CA THR A 40 0.68 12.84 10.86
C THR A 40 0.08 14.25 10.82
N PHE A 41 -1.20 14.36 10.45
CA PHE A 41 -1.95 15.63 10.44
C PHE A 41 -1.28 16.69 9.56
N ASN A 42 -0.72 16.24 8.42
CA ASN A 42 -0.05 17.10 7.43
C ASN A 42 1.11 17.91 8.02
N ARG A 43 1.79 17.34 9.02
CA ARG A 43 2.92 18.01 9.70
C ARG A 43 4.26 17.84 8.99
N ILE A 44 4.34 16.92 8.02
CA ILE A 44 5.61 16.60 7.37
C ILE A 44 5.93 17.61 6.28
N ASP A 45 7.10 18.23 6.39
CA ASP A 45 7.65 19.09 5.35
C ASP A 45 9.10 18.68 5.09
N SER A 46 9.81 19.44 4.24
CA SER A 46 11.19 19.10 3.88
C SER A 46 12.12 19.05 5.08
N SER A 47 11.88 19.86 6.11
CA SER A 47 12.74 19.91 7.28
C SER A 47 12.52 18.74 8.23
N ILE A 48 11.34 18.13 8.20
CA ILE A 48 10.97 17.03 9.09
C ILE A 48 11.23 15.67 8.42
N LEU A 49 11.19 15.62 7.10
CA LEU A 49 11.34 14.40 6.33
C LEU A 49 12.69 13.72 6.65
N ASN A 50 12.63 12.47 7.07
CA ASN A 50 13.82 11.69 7.42
C ASN A 50 13.67 10.24 6.93
N ASP A 51 14.70 9.43 7.21
CA ASP A 51 14.72 8.04 6.74
C ASP A 51 13.57 7.21 7.31
N ASN A 52 13.18 7.45 8.56
CA ASN A 52 12.06 6.71 9.16
C ASN A 52 10.77 6.98 8.40
N ILE A 53 10.52 8.23 8.03
CA ILE A 53 9.34 8.58 7.25
C ILE A 53 9.40 7.95 5.87
N LYS A 54 10.57 7.98 5.23
CA LYS A 54 10.74 7.38 3.91
C LYS A 54 10.56 5.87 3.95
N ASN A 55 11.13 5.19 4.94
CA ASN A 55 10.98 3.75 5.10
C ASN A 55 9.52 3.37 5.37
N CYS A 56 8.85 4.14 6.21
CA CYS A 56 7.42 3.97 6.48
C CYS A 56 6.62 4.04 5.19
N THR A 57 6.88 5.06 4.38
CA THR A 57 6.20 5.26 3.11
C THR A 57 6.46 4.10 2.16
N CYS A 58 7.69 3.62 2.09
CA CYS A 58 8.05 2.47 1.23
C CYS A 58 7.28 1.21 1.64
N GLU A 59 7.15 0.96 2.94
CA GLU A 59 6.43 -0.22 3.41
C GLU A 59 4.94 -0.12 3.05
N ILE A 60 4.36 1.05 3.18
CA ILE A 60 2.97 1.27 2.76
C ILE A 60 2.82 1.10 1.25
N ILE A 61 3.78 1.60 0.47
CA ILE A 61 3.77 1.44 -0.99
C ILE A 61 3.72 -0.05 -1.34
N GLU A 62 4.53 -0.88 -0.69
CA GLU A 62 4.54 -2.31 -0.96
C GLU A 62 3.22 -2.96 -0.59
N LEU A 63 2.63 -2.56 0.52
CA LEU A 63 1.31 -3.07 0.92
C LEU A 63 0.24 -2.70 -0.12
N LEU A 64 0.20 -1.44 -0.54
CA LEU A 64 -0.79 -0.98 -1.51
C LEU A 64 -0.60 -1.68 -2.85
N TYR A 65 0.64 -1.86 -3.28
CA TYR A 65 0.93 -2.53 -4.54
C TYR A 65 0.49 -4.00 -4.50
N SER A 66 0.76 -4.69 -3.39
CA SER A 66 0.35 -6.09 -3.24
C SER A 66 -1.17 -6.23 -3.30
N GLN A 67 -1.91 -5.30 -2.72
CA GLN A 67 -3.38 -5.30 -2.79
C GLN A 67 -3.86 -5.06 -4.21
N LYS A 68 -3.21 -4.15 -4.92
CA LYS A 68 -3.56 -3.87 -6.33
C LYS A 68 -3.36 -5.10 -7.20
N ILE A 69 -2.24 -5.81 -7.03
CA ILE A 69 -1.96 -7.04 -7.78
C ILE A 69 -3.02 -8.10 -7.49
N LYS A 70 -3.39 -8.28 -6.22
CA LYS A 70 -4.43 -9.25 -5.85
C LYS A 70 -5.77 -8.91 -6.47
N LYS A 71 -6.16 -7.66 -6.46
CA LYS A 71 -7.42 -7.22 -7.07
C LYS A 71 -7.44 -7.44 -8.57
N ASN A 72 -6.34 -7.11 -9.24
CA ASN A 72 -6.23 -7.34 -10.69
C ASN A 72 -6.32 -8.83 -11.03
N LYS A 73 -5.70 -9.67 -10.22
CA LYS A 73 -5.75 -11.12 -10.42
C LYS A 73 -7.19 -11.64 -10.30
N ILE A 74 -7.93 -11.16 -9.30
CA ILE A 74 -9.32 -11.57 -9.11
C ILE A 74 -10.18 -11.16 -10.32
N GLU A 75 -10.01 -9.95 -10.81
CA GLU A 75 -10.75 -9.48 -11.98
C GLU A 75 -10.47 -10.35 -13.20
N ASN A 76 -9.21 -10.72 -13.42
CA ASN A 76 -8.82 -11.59 -14.53
C ASN A 76 -9.42 -12.99 -14.35
N ASP A 77 -9.41 -13.52 -13.14
CA ASP A 77 -9.99 -14.84 -12.85
C ASP A 77 -11.50 -14.82 -13.05
N LYS A 78 -12.17 -13.75 -12.68
CA LYS A 78 -13.60 -13.60 -12.90
C LYS A 78 -13.95 -13.58 -14.38
N ILE A 79 -13.15 -12.91 -15.19
CA ILE A 79 -13.33 -12.87 -16.63
C ILE A 79 -13.20 -14.29 -17.22
N VAL A 80 -12.17 -15.01 -16.82
CA VAL A 80 -11.95 -16.39 -17.28
C VAL A 80 -13.10 -17.28 -16.82
N ALA A 81 -13.54 -17.15 -15.58
CA ALA A 81 -14.64 -17.96 -15.04
C ALA A 81 -15.95 -17.71 -15.78
N SER A 82 -16.21 -16.47 -16.18
CA SER A 82 -17.42 -16.13 -16.91
C SER A 82 -17.44 -16.70 -18.33
N GLU A 83 -16.25 -16.92 -18.92
CA GLU A 83 -16.12 -17.52 -20.24
C GLU A 83 -16.18 -19.04 -20.19
N THR A 84 -15.87 -19.65 -19.06
CA THR A 84 -15.85 -21.08 -18.87
C THR A 84 -17.25 -21.60 -18.57
N VAL A 85 -17.76 -22.46 -19.44
CA VAL A 85 -19.07 -23.06 -19.25
C VAL A 85 -18.87 -24.51 -18.81
N GLY A 86 -19.48 -24.91 -17.68
CA GLY A 86 -19.41 -26.28 -17.20
C GLY A 86 -18.90 -26.41 -15.78
N PRO A 87 -18.62 -27.65 -15.34
CA PRO A 87 -18.26 -27.93 -13.93
C PRO A 87 -17.03 -27.20 -13.42
N HIS A 88 -16.11 -26.89 -14.31
CA HIS A 88 -14.85 -26.24 -13.92
C HIS A 88 -15.04 -24.81 -13.44
N SER A 89 -16.10 -24.15 -13.85
CA SER A 89 -16.35 -22.76 -13.43
C SER A 89 -16.58 -22.67 -11.93
N LYS A 90 -17.17 -23.70 -11.32
CA LYS A 90 -17.42 -23.73 -9.88
C LYS A 90 -16.12 -23.74 -9.09
N SER A 91 -15.16 -24.53 -9.53
CA SER A 91 -13.84 -24.58 -8.87
C SER A 91 -13.13 -23.24 -9.01
N TYR A 92 -13.25 -22.59 -10.13
CA TYR A 92 -12.66 -21.29 -10.37
C TYR A 92 -13.24 -20.25 -9.41
N VAL A 93 -14.56 -20.25 -9.24
CA VAL A 93 -15.23 -19.33 -8.33
C VAL A 93 -14.73 -19.53 -6.90
N ASN A 94 -14.54 -20.78 -6.47
CA ASN A 94 -14.03 -21.07 -5.14
C ASN A 94 -12.63 -20.51 -4.94
N ASN A 95 -11.75 -20.62 -5.92
CA ASN A 95 -10.41 -20.07 -5.86
C ASN A 95 -10.45 -18.55 -5.77
N THR A 96 -11.30 -17.91 -6.55
CA THR A 96 -11.48 -16.47 -6.52
C THR A 96 -11.96 -16.01 -5.15
N SER A 97 -12.90 -16.73 -4.55
CA SER A 97 -13.41 -16.40 -3.21
C SER A 97 -12.31 -16.49 -2.16
N MET A 98 -11.43 -17.49 -2.25
CA MET A 98 -10.31 -17.61 -1.34
C MET A 98 -9.34 -16.45 -1.48
N ILE A 99 -9.07 -16.02 -2.70
CA ILE A 99 -8.20 -14.86 -2.95
C ILE A 99 -8.87 -13.58 -2.42
N GLU A 100 -10.17 -13.43 -2.63
CA GLU A 100 -10.91 -12.27 -2.14
C GLU A 100 -10.84 -12.16 -0.62
N LYS A 101 -10.81 -13.25 0.10
CA LYS A 101 -10.67 -13.24 1.56
C LYS A 101 -9.33 -12.67 2.00
N ASN A 102 -8.32 -12.72 1.15
CA ASN A 102 -7.00 -12.18 1.44
C ASN A 102 -6.87 -10.71 1.05
N ILE A 103 -7.88 -10.15 0.39
CA ILE A 103 -7.90 -8.73 0.07
C ILE A 103 -8.49 -7.97 1.24
N LEU A 104 -7.77 -6.95 1.67
CA LEU A 104 -8.20 -6.15 2.80
C LEU A 104 -9.34 -5.22 2.40
N SER A 105 -10.33 -5.09 3.28
CA SER A 105 -11.33 -4.02 3.15
C SER A 105 -10.64 -2.67 3.35
N ASP A 106 -11.33 -1.60 2.98
CA ASP A 106 -10.78 -0.25 3.16
C ASP A 106 -10.43 0.01 4.62
N THR A 107 -11.26 -0.45 5.55
CA THR A 107 -11.01 -0.28 6.98
C THR A 107 -9.79 -1.07 7.43
N GLU A 108 -9.65 -2.31 6.97
CA GLU A 108 -8.51 -3.15 7.32
C GLU A 108 -7.22 -2.59 6.75
N LEU A 109 -7.25 -2.09 5.51
CA LEU A 109 -6.10 -1.48 4.87
C LEU A 109 -5.66 -0.23 5.63
N ASP A 110 -6.63 0.61 5.98
CA ASP A 110 -6.37 1.81 6.77
C ASP A 110 -5.73 1.47 8.11
N ASN A 111 -6.24 0.45 8.80
CA ASN A 111 -5.68 -0.01 10.08
C ASN A 111 -4.24 -0.52 9.93
N LYS A 112 -3.95 -1.23 8.86
CA LYS A 112 -2.59 -1.72 8.62
C LYS A 112 -1.63 -0.58 8.31
N CYS A 113 -2.06 0.38 7.52
CA CYS A 113 -1.25 1.57 7.23
C CYS A 113 -0.98 2.35 8.50
N TYR A 114 -1.98 2.50 9.36
CA TYR A 114 -1.82 3.16 10.66
C TYR A 114 -0.78 2.46 11.52
N LYS A 115 -0.83 1.13 11.59
CA LYS A 115 0.12 0.35 12.39
C LYS A 115 1.55 0.49 11.86
N ILE A 116 1.70 0.53 10.54
CA ILE A 116 3.02 0.75 9.92
C ILE A 116 3.54 2.12 10.33
N CYS A 117 2.71 3.15 10.21
CA CYS A 117 3.10 4.51 10.60
C CYS A 117 3.43 4.59 12.08
N TYR A 118 2.63 3.96 12.93
CA TYR A 118 2.85 3.96 14.37
C TYR A 118 4.22 3.36 14.71
N ARG A 119 4.57 2.25 14.08
CA ARG A 119 5.85 1.59 14.33
C ARG A 119 7.05 2.49 14.06
N TYR A 120 6.98 3.26 12.97
CA TYR A 120 8.08 4.14 12.58
C TYR A 120 8.03 5.51 13.23
N LEU A 121 6.86 6.02 13.53
CA LEU A 121 6.67 7.44 13.84
C LEU A 121 6.14 7.72 15.24
N ALA A 122 5.80 6.70 16.01
CA ALA A 122 5.23 6.90 17.35
C ALA A 122 6.14 7.71 18.25
N SER A 123 7.46 7.46 18.18
CA SER A 123 8.43 8.14 19.02
C SER A 123 8.74 9.57 18.58
N THR A 124 8.31 9.95 17.38
CA THR A 124 8.60 11.29 16.84
C THR A 124 7.62 12.35 17.29
N GLY A 125 6.46 11.95 17.80
CA GLY A 125 5.39 12.88 18.13
C GLY A 125 4.54 13.30 16.95
N LEU A 126 4.89 12.91 15.74
CA LEU A 126 4.15 13.33 14.54
C LEU A 126 2.71 12.80 14.49
N MET A 127 2.47 11.66 15.14
CA MET A 127 1.13 11.07 15.19
C MET A 127 0.35 11.48 16.43
N TYR A 128 0.93 12.33 17.26
CA TYR A 128 0.29 12.79 18.48
C TYR A 128 -0.81 13.79 18.15
N ARG A 129 -2.02 13.48 18.60
CA ARG A 129 -3.20 14.26 18.26
C ARG A 129 -3.38 15.50 19.12
N GLY A 130 -2.79 15.52 20.29
CA GLY A 130 -3.01 16.56 21.27
C GLY A 130 -2.20 17.81 21.05
N ARG A 131 -1.70 18.09 19.94
CA ARG A 131 -1.13 19.28 19.67
C ARG A 131 0.25 19.45 19.65
#